data_7c8a5d16653e50d0cc3537fa6d0fd27e
#
_entry.id   7c8a5d16653e50d0cc3537fa6d0fd27e
#
_cell.length_a   1.000
_cell.length_b   1.000
_cell.length_c   1.000
_cell.angle_alpha   90.00
_cell.angle_beta   90.00
_cell.angle_gamma   90.00
#
_symmetry.space_group_name_H-M   'P 1'
#
loop_
_entity.id
_entity.type
_entity.pdbx_description
1 polymer ?
#
loop_
_entity_poly.entity_id
_entity_poly.type
_entity_poly.pdbx_seq_one_letter_code
_entity_poly.pdbx_strand_id
1 'polypeptide(L)'
;VRAPKETSHIQASTLPMNSLTARLSLDLLGLNKDQVLAVTGGPGAYGGFVIQLAKADGLTVIADSNESDRDLLESLGVDIIIPRGEGFAERVREEFPNGVDGIADGALLNESAIEAVKDGGSFTSVRGFKGESQRDIDFTATWVTAYDCKKAILETLCQQAEEGVLTLRVADSVTMQNAAEAHTKLEAGGTRGRMVIEF
;
A
#
# COMPACT_ATOMS: atom_id res chain seq x y z
N VAL A 1 6.64 -15.10 -15.24
CA VAL A 1 5.32 -15.44 -14.67
C VAL A 1 4.27 -15.17 -15.72
N ARG A 2 3.24 -16.00 -15.82
CA ARG A 2 2.11 -15.79 -16.70
C ARG A 2 1.19 -14.70 -16.11
N ALA A 3 0.57 -13.88 -16.97
CA ALA A 3 -0.46 -12.94 -16.54
C ALA A 3 -1.65 -13.66 -15.88
N PRO A 4 -2.31 -13.04 -14.90
CA PRO A 4 -3.52 -13.59 -14.29
C PRO A 4 -4.58 -13.90 -15.36
N LYS A 5 -5.33 -14.99 -15.18
CA LYS A 5 -6.42 -15.37 -16.09
C LYS A 5 -7.52 -14.31 -16.07
N GLU A 6 -8.27 -14.23 -17.17
CA GLU A 6 -9.44 -13.35 -17.31
C GLU A 6 -9.13 -11.85 -17.11
N THR A 7 -7.85 -11.46 -17.22
CA THR A 7 -7.42 -10.06 -17.18
C THR A 7 -6.91 -9.59 -18.53
N SER A 8 -7.14 -8.32 -18.87
CA SER A 8 -6.47 -7.69 -20.02
C SER A 8 -4.98 -7.50 -19.73
N HIS A 9 -4.16 -7.33 -20.78
CA HIS A 9 -2.73 -6.99 -20.59
C HIS A 9 -2.55 -5.68 -19.83
N ILE A 10 -3.44 -4.70 -20.04
CA ILE A 10 -3.46 -3.43 -19.32
C ILE A 10 -3.64 -3.67 -17.80
N GLN A 11 -4.66 -4.44 -17.41
CA GLN A 11 -4.88 -4.81 -16.01
C GLN A 11 -3.69 -5.60 -15.45
N ALA A 12 -3.24 -6.65 -16.15
CA ALA A 12 -2.13 -7.49 -15.71
C ALA A 12 -0.84 -6.69 -15.48
N SER A 13 -0.57 -5.65 -16.28
CA SER A 13 0.61 -4.79 -16.14
C SER A 13 0.63 -3.99 -14.83
N THR A 14 -0.52 -3.81 -14.18
CA THR A 14 -0.61 -3.07 -12.90
C THR A 14 -0.11 -3.89 -11.72
N LEU A 15 -0.05 -5.22 -11.85
CA LEU A 15 0.23 -6.13 -10.74
C LEU A 15 1.70 -6.08 -10.28
N PRO A 16 2.74 -6.32 -11.12
CA PRO A 16 4.04 -6.79 -10.63
C PRO A 16 4.70 -5.86 -9.62
N MET A 17 4.96 -4.62 -9.99
CA MET A 17 5.75 -3.71 -9.15
C MET A 17 5.08 -3.42 -7.81
N ASN A 18 3.82 -2.97 -7.84
CA ASN A 18 3.16 -2.50 -6.62
C ASN A 18 2.74 -3.63 -5.69
N SER A 19 2.33 -4.78 -6.22
CA SER A 19 1.99 -5.92 -5.37
C SER A 19 3.24 -6.56 -4.73
N LEU A 20 4.35 -6.65 -5.46
CA LEU A 20 5.63 -7.08 -4.88
C LEU A 20 6.13 -6.10 -3.82
N THR A 21 6.00 -4.78 -4.05
CA THR A 21 6.35 -3.76 -3.06
C THR A 21 5.47 -3.89 -1.82
N ALA A 22 4.17 -4.07 -1.99
CA ALA A 22 3.22 -4.24 -0.88
C ALA A 22 3.52 -5.52 -0.07
N ARG A 23 3.78 -6.65 -0.74
CA ARG A 23 4.14 -7.90 -0.07
C ARG A 23 5.45 -7.77 0.71
N LEU A 24 6.47 -7.17 0.09
CA LEU A 24 7.74 -6.89 0.77
C LEU A 24 7.55 -6.01 2.01
N SER A 25 6.73 -4.95 1.90
CA SER A 25 6.43 -4.08 3.05
C SER A 25 5.83 -4.85 4.22
N LEU A 26 4.85 -5.73 3.95
CA LEU A 26 4.22 -6.55 4.99
C LEU A 26 5.19 -7.58 5.59
N ASP A 27 6.05 -8.18 4.76
CA ASP A 27 7.06 -9.13 5.25
C ASP A 27 8.13 -8.43 6.11
N LEU A 28 8.51 -7.19 5.78
CA LEU A 28 9.43 -6.38 6.57
C LEU A 28 8.82 -5.92 7.89
N LEU A 29 7.53 -5.60 7.91
CA LEU A 29 6.82 -5.25 9.14
C LEU A 29 6.69 -6.43 10.10
N GLY A 30 6.66 -7.67 9.58
CA GLY A 30 6.66 -8.89 10.39
C GLY A 30 5.45 -9.05 11.31
N LEU A 31 4.30 -8.45 10.96
CA LEU A 31 3.10 -8.49 11.77
C LEU A 31 2.44 -9.87 11.75
N ASN A 32 1.84 -10.24 12.86
CA ASN A 32 1.08 -11.46 13.00
C ASN A 32 -0.43 -11.19 12.85
N LYS A 33 -1.18 -12.26 12.56
CA LYS A 33 -2.64 -12.20 12.54
C LYS A 33 -3.20 -11.49 13.80
N ASP A 34 -4.29 -10.76 13.61
CA ASP A 34 -5.00 -9.95 14.60
C ASP A 34 -4.26 -8.68 15.09
N GLN A 35 -3.04 -8.44 14.62
CA GLN A 35 -2.35 -7.17 14.85
C GLN A 35 -2.90 -6.05 13.96
N VAL A 36 -2.60 -4.80 14.35
CA VAL A 36 -3.14 -3.60 13.69
C VAL A 36 -2.08 -2.96 12.80
N LEU A 37 -2.44 -2.78 11.53
CA LEU A 37 -1.64 -2.09 10.52
C LEU A 37 -2.28 -0.75 10.15
N ALA A 38 -1.54 0.35 10.25
CA ALA A 38 -1.93 1.60 9.62
C ALA A 38 -1.33 1.73 8.21
N VAL A 39 -2.15 2.16 7.26
CA VAL A 39 -1.74 2.35 5.85
C VAL A 39 -1.98 3.78 5.44
N THR A 40 -0.93 4.50 5.06
CA THR A 40 -1.06 5.83 4.48
C THR A 40 -1.11 5.76 2.96
N GLY A 41 -1.88 6.64 2.33
CA GLY A 41 -2.06 6.60 0.87
C GLY A 41 -2.87 5.38 0.39
N GLY A 42 -3.78 4.86 1.21
CA GLY A 42 -4.60 3.68 0.94
C GLY A 42 -5.29 3.65 -0.43
N PRO A 43 -5.90 4.74 -0.93
CA PRO A 43 -6.52 4.78 -2.25
C PRO A 43 -5.55 4.63 -3.43
N GLY A 44 -4.25 4.85 -3.21
CA GLY A 44 -3.20 4.72 -4.23
C GLY A 44 -2.97 3.26 -4.68
N ALA A 45 -2.19 3.10 -5.76
CA ALA A 45 -1.92 1.76 -6.32
C ALA A 45 -1.17 0.85 -5.33
N TYR A 46 -0.17 1.37 -4.62
CA TYR A 46 0.58 0.63 -3.59
C TYR A 46 -0.28 0.36 -2.36
N GLY A 47 -0.88 1.43 -1.77
CA GLY A 47 -1.66 1.30 -0.55
C GLY A 47 -2.83 0.33 -0.68
N GLY A 48 -3.50 0.32 -1.83
CA GLY A 48 -4.59 -0.62 -2.08
C GLY A 48 -4.15 -2.09 -2.07
N PHE A 49 -2.96 -2.41 -2.60
CA PHE A 49 -2.42 -3.77 -2.49
C PHE A 49 -1.98 -4.10 -1.06
N VAL A 50 -1.40 -3.13 -0.32
CA VAL A 50 -1.06 -3.34 1.09
C VAL A 50 -2.31 -3.69 1.89
N ILE A 51 -3.40 -2.93 1.74
CA ILE A 51 -4.66 -3.18 2.43
C ILE A 51 -5.18 -4.60 2.14
N GLN A 52 -5.31 -4.95 0.87
CA GLN A 52 -5.87 -6.25 0.48
C GLN A 52 -5.01 -7.44 0.95
N LEU A 53 -3.68 -7.33 0.84
CA LEU A 53 -2.77 -8.36 1.35
C LEU A 53 -2.79 -8.45 2.87
N ALA A 54 -2.82 -7.32 3.58
CA ALA A 54 -2.93 -7.28 5.03
C ALA A 54 -4.22 -7.94 5.52
N LYS A 55 -5.34 -7.69 4.83
CA LYS A 55 -6.62 -8.37 5.13
C LYS A 55 -6.53 -9.88 4.88
N ALA A 56 -5.87 -10.31 3.81
CA ALA A 56 -5.64 -11.74 3.54
C ALA A 56 -4.75 -12.40 4.59
N ASP A 57 -3.78 -11.65 5.15
CA ASP A 57 -2.92 -12.10 6.25
C ASP A 57 -3.65 -12.07 7.63
N GLY A 58 -4.89 -11.57 7.68
CA GLY A 58 -5.71 -11.51 8.89
C GLY A 58 -5.44 -10.33 9.81
N LEU A 59 -4.86 -9.24 9.29
CA LEU A 59 -4.61 -8.03 10.05
C LEU A 59 -5.88 -7.16 10.18
N THR A 60 -5.93 -6.34 11.23
CA THR A 60 -6.85 -5.20 11.30
C THR A 60 -6.19 -4.00 10.61
N VAL A 61 -6.91 -3.36 9.68
CA VAL A 61 -6.36 -2.28 8.86
C VAL A 61 -7.07 -0.96 9.14
N ILE A 62 -6.30 0.06 9.53
CA ILE A 62 -6.73 1.46 9.59
C ILE A 62 -6.04 2.25 8.47
N ALA A 63 -6.78 3.09 7.74
CA ALA A 63 -6.22 3.90 6.66
C ALA A 63 -6.79 5.32 6.62
N ASP A 64 -5.97 6.26 6.14
CA ASP A 64 -6.40 7.64 5.92
C ASP A 64 -7.09 7.82 4.56
N SER A 65 -8.17 8.60 4.52
CA SER A 65 -8.91 8.87 3.30
C SER A 65 -9.53 10.27 3.23
N ASN A 66 -9.67 10.78 2.01
CA ASN A 66 -10.66 11.80 1.72
C ASN A 66 -12.05 11.14 1.64
N GLU A 67 -13.10 11.91 1.87
CA GLU A 67 -14.48 11.38 1.82
C GLU A 67 -14.80 10.74 0.45
N SER A 68 -14.30 11.32 -0.64
CA SER A 68 -14.49 10.79 -2.01
C SER A 68 -13.88 9.41 -2.24
N ASP A 69 -12.98 8.94 -1.38
CA ASP A 69 -12.31 7.66 -1.51
C ASP A 69 -12.81 6.61 -0.51
N ARG A 70 -13.78 6.96 0.34
CA ARG A 70 -14.32 6.09 1.39
C ARG A 70 -14.82 4.75 0.83
N ASP A 71 -15.73 4.81 -0.15
CA ASP A 71 -16.31 3.60 -0.77
C ASP A 71 -15.23 2.69 -1.38
N LEU A 72 -14.18 3.31 -1.95
CA LEU A 72 -13.04 2.56 -2.48
C LEU A 72 -12.32 1.82 -1.34
N LEU A 73 -11.99 2.49 -0.24
CA LEU A 73 -11.29 1.86 0.88
C LEU A 73 -12.13 0.77 1.54
N GLU A 74 -13.42 0.97 1.70
CA GLU A 74 -14.36 -0.05 2.19
C GLU A 74 -14.35 -1.28 1.26
N SER A 75 -14.38 -1.07 -0.06
CA SER A 75 -14.31 -2.16 -1.04
C SER A 75 -12.97 -2.92 -1.02
N LEU A 76 -11.89 -2.29 -0.57
CA LEU A 76 -10.57 -2.91 -0.39
C LEU A 76 -10.44 -3.64 0.95
N GLY A 77 -11.42 -3.51 1.84
CA GLY A 77 -11.49 -4.22 3.12
C GLY A 77 -10.88 -3.48 4.31
N VAL A 78 -10.76 -2.15 4.25
CA VAL A 78 -10.31 -1.35 5.41
C VAL A 78 -11.32 -1.47 6.54
N ASP A 79 -10.86 -1.72 7.77
CA ASP A 79 -11.71 -1.85 8.94
C ASP A 79 -12.05 -0.48 9.55
N ILE A 80 -11.08 0.44 9.58
CA ILE A 80 -11.25 1.77 10.15
C ILE A 80 -10.71 2.82 9.18
N ILE A 81 -11.55 3.78 8.80
CA ILE A 81 -11.17 4.88 7.91
C ILE A 81 -11.15 6.18 8.71
N ILE A 82 -9.98 6.82 8.75
CA ILE A 82 -9.78 8.12 9.38
C ILE A 82 -9.63 9.23 8.33
N PRO A 83 -10.00 10.48 8.64
CA PRO A 83 -9.81 11.60 7.73
C PRO A 83 -8.34 11.81 7.35
N ARG A 84 -8.09 12.11 6.08
CA ARG A 84 -6.75 12.49 5.60
C ARG A 84 -6.40 13.92 6.06
N GLY A 85 -5.12 14.19 6.22
CA GLY A 85 -4.58 15.53 6.53
C GLY A 85 -3.65 15.53 7.73
N GLU A 86 -3.37 16.74 8.23
CA GLU A 86 -2.55 16.93 9.45
C GLU A 86 -3.18 16.18 10.64
N GLY A 87 -2.36 15.74 11.58
CA GLY A 87 -2.84 15.01 12.77
C GLY A 87 -3.16 13.53 12.49
N PHE A 88 -2.48 12.90 11.53
CA PHE A 88 -2.65 11.46 11.27
C PHE A 88 -2.40 10.61 12.52
N ALA A 89 -1.29 10.87 13.21
CA ALA A 89 -0.90 10.10 14.38
C ALA A 89 -1.90 10.23 15.53
N GLU A 90 -2.40 11.43 15.76
CA GLU A 90 -3.41 11.72 16.78
C GLU A 90 -4.69 10.95 16.50
N ARG A 91 -5.20 10.97 15.27
CA ARG A 91 -6.41 10.22 14.89
C ARG A 91 -6.23 8.70 14.98
N VAL A 92 -5.05 8.20 14.66
CA VAL A 92 -4.75 6.77 14.88
C VAL A 92 -4.80 6.45 16.36
N ARG A 93 -4.27 7.34 17.24
CA ARG A 93 -4.29 7.14 18.69
C ARG A 93 -5.65 7.36 19.35
N GLU A 94 -6.57 8.08 18.72
CA GLU A 94 -7.97 8.12 19.13
C GLU A 94 -8.63 6.73 19.04
N GLU A 95 -8.33 5.97 17.96
CA GLU A 95 -8.81 4.60 17.75
C GLU A 95 -7.98 3.57 18.54
N PHE A 96 -6.66 3.75 18.58
CA PHE A 96 -5.69 2.88 19.24
C PHE A 96 -4.81 3.67 20.21
N PRO A 97 -5.21 3.89 21.47
CA PRO A 97 -4.49 4.77 22.41
C PRO A 97 -3.01 4.39 22.64
N ASN A 98 -2.68 3.12 22.53
CA ASN A 98 -1.29 2.64 22.65
C ASN A 98 -0.50 2.69 21.33
N GLY A 99 -1.14 3.13 20.24
CA GLY A 99 -0.61 3.07 18.88
C GLY A 99 -0.85 1.72 18.18
N VAL A 100 -0.54 1.69 16.88
CA VAL A 100 -0.67 0.49 16.03
C VAL A 100 0.60 -0.34 16.06
N ASP A 101 0.49 -1.64 15.69
CA ASP A 101 1.62 -2.57 15.64
C ASP A 101 2.59 -2.24 14.51
N GLY A 102 2.09 -1.73 13.39
CA GLY A 102 2.92 -1.34 12.27
C GLY A 102 2.32 -0.27 11.37
N ILE A 103 3.19 0.39 10.61
CA ILE A 103 2.79 1.36 9.57
C ILE A 103 3.43 1.01 8.23
N ALA A 104 2.61 0.96 7.18
CA ALA A 104 3.04 0.97 5.79
C ALA A 104 2.81 2.37 5.20
N ASP A 105 3.87 3.19 5.15
CA ASP A 105 3.79 4.58 4.72
C ASP A 105 3.97 4.73 3.20
N GLY A 106 2.85 4.77 2.48
CA GLY A 106 2.79 5.01 1.04
C GLY A 106 2.58 6.48 0.65
N ALA A 107 2.18 7.33 1.58
CA ALA A 107 1.98 8.77 1.37
C ALA A 107 3.19 9.62 1.75
N LEU A 108 4.25 9.00 2.28
CA LEU A 108 5.49 9.65 2.71
C LEU A 108 5.26 10.66 3.83
N LEU A 109 4.44 10.31 4.80
CA LEU A 109 4.23 11.11 6.02
C LEU A 109 5.48 11.10 6.90
N ASN A 110 6.31 10.04 6.77
CA ASN A 110 7.61 9.93 7.43
C ASN A 110 7.51 10.24 8.94
N GLU A 111 8.25 11.23 9.43
CA GLU A 111 8.32 11.62 10.84
C GLU A 111 6.94 11.88 11.45
N SER A 112 6.02 12.48 10.70
CA SER A 112 4.69 12.84 11.21
C SER A 112 3.78 11.64 11.51
N ALA A 113 4.13 10.46 11.00
CA ALA A 113 3.39 9.22 11.27
C ALA A 113 3.99 8.39 12.41
N ILE A 114 5.22 8.66 12.85
CA ILE A 114 5.93 7.81 13.84
C ILE A 114 5.16 7.70 15.16
N GLU A 115 4.55 8.78 15.62
CA GLU A 115 3.81 8.79 16.88
C GLU A 115 2.57 7.87 16.86
N ALA A 116 2.10 7.47 15.68
CA ALA A 116 1.02 6.49 15.56
C ALA A 116 1.46 5.06 15.89
N VAL A 117 2.76 4.75 15.80
CA VAL A 117 3.29 3.42 16.12
C VAL A 117 3.41 3.24 17.62
N LYS A 118 3.11 2.04 18.14
CA LYS A 118 3.37 1.67 19.53
C LYS A 118 4.87 1.46 19.79
N ASP A 119 5.27 1.47 21.04
CA ASP A 119 6.64 1.09 21.44
C ASP A 119 6.92 -0.37 21.00
N GLY A 120 8.08 -0.62 20.43
CA GLY A 120 8.46 -1.93 19.87
C GLY A 120 7.69 -2.33 18.60
N GLY A 121 6.97 -1.42 17.98
CA GLY A 121 6.29 -1.65 16.70
C GLY A 121 7.20 -1.52 15.48
N SER A 122 6.65 -1.58 14.28
CA SER A 122 7.40 -1.56 13.02
C SER A 122 6.92 -0.44 12.10
N PHE A 123 7.84 0.16 11.34
CA PHE A 123 7.53 1.22 10.37
C PHE A 123 8.25 0.94 9.04
N THR A 124 7.51 0.95 7.93
CA THR A 124 8.14 0.90 6.60
C THR A 124 7.64 2.01 5.69
N SER A 125 8.50 2.49 4.81
CA SER A 125 8.19 3.52 3.82
C SER A 125 8.78 3.19 2.46
N VAL A 126 8.11 3.65 1.40
CA VAL A 126 8.46 3.33 -0.01
C VAL A 126 9.48 4.28 -0.60
N ARG A 127 10.16 5.13 -0.03
CA ARG A 127 11.21 6.01 -0.60
C ARG A 127 12.43 6.16 0.28
N GLY A 128 12.73 5.11 1.04
CA GLY A 128 13.99 5.01 1.75
C GLY A 128 14.05 5.78 3.06
N PHE A 129 12.93 6.28 3.56
CA PHE A 129 12.90 6.88 4.88
C PHE A 129 13.31 5.86 5.95
N LYS A 130 14.21 6.27 6.81
CA LYS A 130 14.61 5.57 8.03
C LYS A 130 14.55 6.57 9.17
N GLY A 131 13.60 6.37 10.07
CA GLY A 131 13.50 7.17 11.29
C GLY A 131 14.74 7.04 12.17
N GLU A 132 14.96 8.02 13.04
CA GLU A 132 15.92 7.88 14.12
C GLU A 132 15.45 6.79 15.11
N SER A 133 16.40 6.03 15.66
CA SER A 133 16.09 4.98 16.63
C SER A 133 15.39 5.58 17.86
N GLN A 134 14.14 5.21 18.10
CA GLN A 134 13.33 5.67 19.21
C GLN A 134 12.28 4.64 19.59
N ARG A 135 11.92 4.56 20.84
CA ARG A 135 10.83 3.70 21.37
C ARG A 135 10.89 2.22 20.92
N ASP A 136 12.10 1.73 20.62
CA ASP A 136 12.34 0.38 20.08
C ASP A 136 11.55 0.08 18.78
N ILE A 137 11.20 1.11 18.01
CA ILE A 137 10.52 0.97 16.73
C ILE A 137 11.52 0.49 15.67
N ASP A 138 11.15 -0.58 14.94
CA ASP A 138 11.92 -1.07 13.80
C ASP A 138 11.59 -0.26 12.53
N PHE A 139 12.57 0.51 12.04
CA PHE A 139 12.44 1.31 10.81
C PHE A 139 13.11 0.62 9.63
N THR A 140 12.32 0.20 8.66
CA THR A 140 12.82 -0.46 7.46
C THR A 140 12.31 0.21 6.18
N ALA A 141 13.22 0.53 5.26
CA ALA A 141 12.85 1.04 3.95
C ALA A 141 12.47 -0.09 3.00
N THR A 142 11.33 0.03 2.33
CA THR A 142 10.89 -0.92 1.32
C THR A 142 11.58 -0.64 -0.02
N TRP A 143 12.44 -1.54 -0.46
CA TRP A 143 13.07 -1.54 -1.76
C TRP A 143 12.70 -2.80 -2.52
N VAL A 144 11.80 -2.68 -3.49
CA VAL A 144 11.24 -3.83 -4.24
C VAL A 144 12.29 -4.68 -4.95
N THR A 145 13.47 -4.14 -5.22
CA THR A 145 14.63 -4.88 -5.75
C THR A 145 15.06 -6.06 -4.86
N ALA A 146 14.73 -6.03 -3.57
CA ALA A 146 14.94 -7.18 -2.69
C ALA A 146 14.09 -8.41 -3.10
N TYR A 147 13.01 -8.18 -3.87
CA TYR A 147 12.14 -9.22 -4.42
C TYR A 147 12.33 -9.44 -5.92
N ASP A 148 13.34 -8.83 -6.53
CA ASP A 148 13.75 -9.15 -7.90
C ASP A 148 14.04 -10.65 -8.01
N CYS A 149 13.56 -11.26 -9.09
CA CYS A 149 13.69 -12.70 -9.34
C CYS A 149 12.95 -13.62 -8.33
N LYS A 150 12.15 -13.11 -7.42
CA LYS A 150 11.31 -13.93 -6.52
C LYS A 150 10.03 -14.41 -7.26
N LYS A 151 10.24 -15.26 -8.25
CA LYS A 151 9.18 -15.77 -9.12
C LYS A 151 8.02 -16.38 -8.36
N ALA A 152 8.27 -17.16 -7.31
CA ALA A 152 7.24 -17.80 -6.51
C ALA A 152 6.30 -16.79 -5.84
N ILE A 153 6.84 -15.67 -5.33
CA ILE A 153 6.01 -14.62 -4.73
C ILE A 153 5.08 -14.00 -5.78
N LEU A 154 5.61 -13.67 -6.96
CA LEU A 154 4.78 -13.11 -8.03
C LEU A 154 3.74 -14.12 -8.54
N GLU A 155 4.04 -15.41 -8.57
CA GLU A 155 3.07 -16.46 -8.90
C GLU A 155 1.92 -16.52 -7.87
N THR A 156 2.22 -16.41 -6.57
CA THR A 156 1.21 -16.32 -5.51
C THR A 156 0.35 -15.06 -5.68
N LEU A 157 0.95 -13.91 -5.96
CA LEU A 157 0.22 -12.66 -6.18
C LEU A 157 -0.69 -12.72 -7.43
N CYS A 158 -0.23 -13.39 -8.50
CA CYS A 158 -1.06 -13.67 -9.68
C CYS A 158 -2.26 -14.55 -9.31
N GLN A 159 -2.05 -15.60 -8.53
CA GLN A 159 -3.13 -16.46 -8.06
C GLN A 159 -4.13 -15.68 -7.19
N GLN A 160 -3.65 -14.85 -6.27
CA GLN A 160 -4.52 -13.99 -5.43
C GLN A 160 -5.33 -13.00 -6.28
N ALA A 161 -4.79 -12.52 -7.40
CA ALA A 161 -5.55 -11.69 -8.34
C ALA A 161 -6.63 -12.51 -9.08
N GLU A 162 -6.33 -13.76 -9.49
CA GLU A 162 -7.30 -14.67 -10.10
C GLU A 162 -8.43 -15.06 -9.13
N GLU A 163 -8.14 -15.16 -7.84
CA GLU A 163 -9.08 -15.48 -6.76
C GLU A 163 -9.89 -14.26 -6.26
N GLY A 164 -9.61 -13.06 -6.80
CA GLY A 164 -10.29 -11.82 -6.42
C GLY A 164 -9.82 -11.21 -5.09
N VAL A 165 -8.75 -11.73 -4.49
CA VAL A 165 -8.11 -11.14 -3.30
C VAL A 165 -7.46 -9.80 -3.65
N LEU A 166 -6.86 -9.70 -4.84
CA LEU A 166 -6.22 -8.48 -5.32
C LEU A 166 -6.99 -7.89 -6.50
N THR A 167 -7.31 -6.61 -6.42
CA THR A 167 -7.98 -5.85 -7.48
C THR A 167 -6.95 -5.12 -8.34
N LEU A 168 -6.91 -5.42 -9.64
CA LEU A 168 -6.01 -4.81 -10.61
C LEU A 168 -6.58 -3.48 -11.08
N ARG A 169 -6.22 -2.37 -10.43
CA ARG A 169 -6.79 -1.05 -10.69
C ARG A 169 -5.97 -0.28 -11.72
N VAL A 170 -6.58 -0.01 -12.87
CA VAL A 170 -6.08 0.90 -13.89
C VAL A 170 -6.71 2.27 -13.66
N ALA A 171 -5.89 3.28 -13.40
CA ALA A 171 -6.38 4.65 -13.26
C ALA A 171 -6.69 5.27 -14.62
N ASP A 172 -5.82 5.01 -15.58
CA ASP A 172 -5.99 5.44 -16.97
C ASP A 172 -4.99 4.68 -17.87
N SER A 173 -5.26 4.63 -19.17
CA SER A 173 -4.30 4.15 -20.15
C SER A 173 -4.09 5.19 -21.24
N VAL A 174 -2.85 5.32 -21.70
CA VAL A 174 -2.45 6.27 -22.72
C VAL A 174 -1.54 5.61 -23.74
N THR A 175 -1.52 6.13 -24.97
CA THR A 175 -0.54 5.70 -25.96
C THR A 175 0.85 6.20 -25.59
N MET A 176 1.89 5.61 -26.17
CA MET A 176 3.28 6.01 -25.96
C MET A 176 3.52 7.51 -26.26
N GLN A 177 2.83 8.06 -27.27
CA GLN A 177 2.93 9.47 -27.66
C GLN A 177 2.48 10.41 -26.53
N ASN A 178 1.56 9.97 -25.69
CA ASN A 178 0.97 10.74 -24.60
C ASN A 178 1.58 10.43 -23.23
N ALA A 179 2.71 9.72 -23.20
CA ALA A 179 3.37 9.32 -21.95
C ALA A 179 3.73 10.52 -21.06
N ALA A 180 4.13 11.67 -21.64
CA ALA A 180 4.43 12.88 -20.89
C ALA A 180 3.19 13.43 -20.15
N GLU A 181 2.01 13.36 -20.76
CA GLU A 181 0.75 13.78 -20.13
C GLU A 181 0.39 12.85 -18.96
N ALA A 182 0.60 11.55 -19.12
CA ALA A 182 0.40 10.57 -18.05
C ALA A 182 1.33 10.84 -16.85
N HIS A 183 2.59 11.20 -17.09
CA HIS A 183 3.51 11.60 -16.03
C HIS A 183 3.05 12.88 -15.31
N THR A 184 2.65 13.90 -16.05
CA THR A 184 2.11 15.14 -15.47
C THR A 184 0.89 14.88 -14.59
N LYS A 185 -0.03 14.02 -15.07
CA LYS A 185 -1.21 13.62 -14.31
C LYS A 185 -0.85 12.85 -13.03
N LEU A 186 0.16 11.96 -13.11
CA LEU A 186 0.64 11.21 -11.94
C LEU A 186 1.30 12.15 -10.91
N GLU A 187 2.11 13.11 -11.35
CA GLU A 187 2.76 14.11 -10.49
C GLU A 187 1.75 15.03 -9.81
N ALA A 188 0.67 15.39 -10.49
CA ALA A 188 -0.43 16.15 -9.90
C ALA A 188 -1.16 15.39 -8.79
N GLY A 189 -0.95 14.08 -8.68
CA GLY A 189 -1.58 13.23 -7.69
C GLY A 189 -3.04 12.88 -7.99
N GLY A 190 -3.73 12.31 -7.03
CA GLY A 190 -5.15 11.98 -7.16
C GLY A 190 -5.46 10.74 -8.02
N THR A 191 -4.47 9.99 -8.47
CA THR A 191 -4.69 8.75 -9.23
C THR A 191 -5.12 7.60 -8.31
N ARG A 192 -6.12 6.81 -8.75
CA ARG A 192 -6.67 5.68 -7.99
C ARG A 192 -6.39 4.35 -8.70
N GLY A 193 -5.14 4.01 -8.83
CA GLY A 193 -4.62 2.87 -9.57
C GLY A 193 -3.35 3.22 -10.33
N ARG A 194 -2.99 2.41 -11.34
CA ARG A 194 -1.80 2.64 -12.18
C ARG A 194 -2.17 3.38 -13.47
N MET A 195 -1.31 4.32 -13.87
CA MET A 195 -1.27 4.80 -15.26
C MET A 195 -0.57 3.74 -16.10
N VAL A 196 -1.13 3.38 -17.24
CA VAL A 196 -0.59 2.37 -18.15
C VAL A 196 -0.29 2.99 -19.51
N ILE A 197 0.87 2.65 -20.08
CA ILE A 197 1.24 3.06 -21.44
C ILE A 197 1.05 1.87 -22.36
N GLU A 198 0.29 2.06 -23.43
CA GLU A 198 0.04 1.07 -24.47
C GLU A 198 0.99 1.28 -25.67
N PHE A 199 1.54 0.17 -26.18
CA PHE A 199 2.45 0.15 -27.31
C PHE A 199 1.80 -0.42 -28.56
#